data_0ea417d00313872551b2db8928f05459
#
_entry.id   0ea417d00313872551b2db8928f05459
#
_cell.length_a   1.000
_cell.length_b   1.000
_cell.length_c   1.000
_cell.angle_alpha   90.00
_cell.angle_beta   90.00
_cell.angle_gamma   90.00
#
_symmetry.space_group_name_H-M   'P 1'
#
loop_
_entity.id
_entity.type
_entity.pdbx_description
1 polymer ?
#
loop_
_entity_poly.entity_id
_entity_poly.type
_entity_poly.pdbx_seq_one_letter_code
_entity_poly.pdbx_strand_id
1 'polypeptide(L)'
;LRLPSITSFYSWNTRISYLDFTPSFEDQFNLNKGQTYGLALNIPIFQGNAIKNNIERTKVNLQRLEYQYDQEKLNLENTINQAYFDLVGAIKLYEASNKTVMSLQSAFEDASDQFLIGSLNSFDFIQSKQRYEAALSENVRAKFDYIFRLKVLEFYFGLPLTIPQSN
;
A
#
# COMPACT_ATOMS: atom_id res chain seq x y z
N LEU A 1 20.67 19.22 -22.42
CA LEU A 1 19.87 19.98 -23.37
C LEU A 1 20.74 20.42 -24.57
N ARG A 2 20.26 20.26 -25.81
CA ARG A 2 20.94 20.72 -27.05
C ARG A 2 20.52 22.13 -27.48
N LEU A 3 19.47 22.65 -26.79
CA LEU A 3 18.90 23.94 -27.15
C LEU A 3 19.57 25.08 -26.39
N PRO A 4 19.67 26.28 -26.99
CA PRO A 4 20.04 27.48 -26.27
C PRO A 4 19.10 27.76 -25.11
N SER A 5 19.60 28.30 -24.03
CA SER A 5 18.78 28.77 -22.91
C SER A 5 18.95 30.29 -22.72
N ILE A 6 17.83 30.96 -22.48
CA ILE A 6 17.81 32.37 -22.13
C ILE A 6 17.32 32.46 -20.67
N THR A 7 18.11 33.14 -19.85
CA THR A 7 17.75 33.44 -18.46
C THR A 7 17.71 34.94 -18.27
N SER A 8 16.69 35.46 -17.61
CA SER A 8 16.63 36.85 -17.17
C SER A 8 16.94 36.89 -15.68
N PHE A 9 17.67 37.93 -15.27
CA PHE A 9 17.94 38.17 -13.87
C PHE A 9 17.73 39.63 -13.51
N TYR A 10 17.26 39.84 -12.29
CA TYR A 10 17.17 41.14 -11.68
C TYR A 10 17.81 41.03 -10.30
N SER A 11 18.69 41.94 -9.97
CA SER A 11 19.32 42.02 -8.67
C SER A 11 19.22 43.44 -8.14
N TRP A 12 18.82 43.56 -6.90
CA TRP A 12 18.86 44.82 -6.17
C TRP A 12 19.85 44.65 -5.01
N ASN A 13 20.79 45.57 -4.90
CA ASN A 13 21.79 45.54 -3.84
C ASN A 13 22.02 46.93 -3.28
N THR A 14 22.47 46.96 -2.02
CA THR A 14 22.99 48.19 -1.38
C THR A 14 24.22 47.81 -0.58
N ARG A 15 25.14 48.75 -0.39
CA ARG A 15 26.34 48.55 0.40
C ARG A 15 26.39 49.56 1.52
N ILE A 16 26.64 49.10 2.72
CA ILE A 16 26.79 49.90 3.92
C ILE A 16 28.19 49.64 4.47
N SER A 17 28.90 50.70 4.85
CA SER A 17 30.23 50.64 5.43
C SER A 17 30.21 51.38 6.78
N TYR A 18 30.86 50.84 7.77
CA TYR A 18 30.98 51.42 9.12
C TYR A 18 32.41 51.88 9.37
N LEU A 19 32.77 53.03 8.76
CA LEU A 19 34.01 53.67 9.00
C LEU A 19 33.74 55.05 9.70
N ASP A 20 34.63 55.54 10.52
CA ASP A 20 34.45 56.72 11.37
C ASP A 20 34.05 58.02 10.67
N PHE A 21 34.17 58.12 9.34
CA PHE A 21 33.82 59.28 8.51
C PHE A 21 32.77 58.98 7.44
N THR A 22 31.95 57.95 7.64
CA THR A 22 30.91 57.61 6.66
C THR A 22 29.61 58.35 6.89
N PRO A 23 28.80 58.64 5.85
CA PRO A 23 27.45 59.17 5.99
C PRO A 23 26.57 58.30 6.84
N SER A 24 25.43 58.85 7.29
CA SER A 24 24.44 58.08 8.09
C SER A 24 23.97 56.82 7.35
N PHE A 25 23.41 55.87 8.09
CA PHE A 25 22.85 54.63 7.54
C PHE A 25 21.84 54.94 6.42
N GLU A 26 20.93 55.91 6.63
CA GLU A 26 19.91 56.26 5.63
C GLU A 26 20.52 56.85 4.35
N ASP A 27 21.53 57.67 4.51
CA ASP A 27 22.23 58.25 3.36
C ASP A 27 22.99 57.21 2.56
N GLN A 28 23.70 56.29 3.23
CA GLN A 28 24.38 55.18 2.57
C GLN A 28 23.41 54.25 1.89
N PHE A 29 22.29 53.92 2.54
CA PHE A 29 21.25 53.06 1.96
C PHE A 29 20.66 53.66 0.71
N ASN A 30 20.44 55.00 0.72
CA ASN A 30 19.86 55.67 -0.43
C ASN A 30 20.88 55.96 -1.57
N LEU A 31 22.12 56.27 -1.23
CA LEU A 31 23.17 56.56 -2.22
C LEU A 31 23.77 55.32 -2.88
N ASN A 32 23.83 54.19 -2.15
CA ASN A 32 24.48 52.98 -2.62
C ASN A 32 23.49 51.95 -3.23
N LYS A 33 22.28 52.37 -3.56
CA LYS A 33 21.31 51.51 -4.23
C LYS A 33 21.82 51.14 -5.63
N GLY A 34 21.99 49.85 -5.85
CA GLY A 34 22.29 49.29 -7.15
C GLY A 34 21.15 48.42 -7.67
N GLN A 35 20.76 48.63 -8.89
CA GLN A 35 19.84 47.74 -9.60
C GLN A 35 20.55 47.23 -10.85
N THR A 36 20.56 45.91 -10.97
CA THR A 36 21.13 45.23 -12.14
C THR A 36 20.09 44.33 -12.76
N TYR A 37 19.83 44.50 -14.02
CA TYR A 37 18.98 43.59 -14.79
C TYR A 37 19.74 43.17 -16.04
N GLY A 38 19.49 41.93 -16.45
CA GLY A 38 20.18 41.38 -17.61
C GLY A 38 19.50 40.16 -18.18
N LEU A 39 19.94 39.85 -19.39
CA LEU A 39 19.59 38.64 -20.10
C LEU A 39 20.91 37.91 -20.42
N ALA A 40 20.94 36.62 -20.02
CA ALA A 40 22.05 35.73 -20.36
C ALA A 40 21.56 34.69 -21.36
N LEU A 41 22.19 34.66 -22.52
CA LEU A 41 21.99 33.65 -23.56
C LEU A 41 23.14 32.64 -23.48
N ASN A 42 22.81 31.41 -23.17
CA ASN A 42 23.78 30.30 -23.14
C ASN A 42 23.54 29.35 -24.32
N ILE A 43 24.50 29.29 -25.22
CA ILE A 43 24.46 28.43 -26.40
C ILE A 43 25.54 27.36 -26.24
N PRO A 44 25.18 26.09 -25.98
CA PRO A 44 26.16 25.01 -25.88
C PRO A 44 26.70 24.65 -27.25
N ILE A 45 27.97 25.01 -27.55
CA ILE A 45 28.62 24.75 -28.82
C ILE A 45 29.22 23.34 -28.89
N PHE A 46 29.90 22.93 -27.82
CA PHE A 46 30.53 21.60 -27.72
C PHE A 46 30.54 21.11 -26.28
N GLN A 47 30.08 19.87 -26.06
CA GLN A 47 30.00 19.24 -24.72
C GLN A 47 30.60 17.82 -24.71
N GLY A 48 31.57 17.53 -25.58
CA GLY A 48 32.32 16.27 -25.53
C GLY A 48 31.46 15.00 -25.54
N ASN A 49 30.42 14.91 -26.36
CA ASN A 49 29.45 13.78 -26.38
C ASN A 49 28.65 13.58 -25.11
N ALA A 50 28.75 14.42 -24.09
CA ALA A 50 28.03 14.25 -22.82
C ALA A 50 26.50 14.13 -23.01
N ILE A 51 25.95 14.94 -23.92
CA ILE A 51 24.51 14.90 -24.25
C ILE A 51 24.14 13.58 -24.93
N LYS A 52 24.96 13.08 -25.86
CA LYS A 52 24.72 11.82 -26.55
C LYS A 52 24.72 10.64 -25.53
N ASN A 53 25.76 10.60 -24.67
CA ASN A 53 25.88 9.58 -23.65
C ASN A 53 24.73 9.63 -22.64
N ASN A 54 24.24 10.84 -22.32
CA ASN A 54 23.09 11.00 -21.43
C ASN A 54 21.79 10.47 -22.08
N ILE A 55 21.61 10.69 -23.37
CA ILE A 55 20.47 10.15 -24.13
C ILE A 55 20.51 8.63 -24.13
N GLU A 56 21.67 8.02 -24.44
CA GLU A 56 21.80 6.56 -24.44
C GLU A 56 21.58 5.97 -23.03
N ARG A 57 22.12 6.60 -21.98
CA ARG A 57 21.85 6.21 -20.60
C ARG A 57 20.35 6.28 -20.26
N THR A 58 19.67 7.33 -20.73
CA THR A 58 18.22 7.47 -20.50
C THR A 58 17.43 6.41 -21.24
N LYS A 59 17.82 6.01 -22.46
CA LYS A 59 17.20 4.90 -23.19
C LYS A 59 17.35 3.57 -22.44
N VAL A 60 18.56 3.27 -21.94
CA VAL A 60 18.81 2.07 -21.13
C VAL A 60 17.97 2.08 -19.85
N ASN A 61 17.84 3.25 -19.20
CA ASN A 61 16.98 3.39 -18.04
C ASN A 61 15.50 3.17 -18.39
N LEU A 62 15.03 3.63 -19.54
CA LEU A 62 13.67 3.38 -20.01
C LEU A 62 13.43 1.88 -20.19
N GLN A 63 14.32 1.19 -20.91
CA GLN A 63 14.21 -0.28 -21.07
C GLN A 63 14.19 -1.02 -19.73
N ARG A 64 15.02 -0.59 -18.77
CA ARG A 64 15.01 -1.16 -17.43
C ARG A 64 13.66 -0.97 -16.73
N LEU A 65 13.05 0.21 -16.85
CA LEU A 65 11.73 0.48 -16.26
C LEU A 65 10.63 -0.33 -16.96
N GLU A 66 10.72 -0.56 -18.27
CA GLU A 66 9.80 -1.42 -19.01
C GLU A 66 9.87 -2.87 -18.49
N TYR A 67 11.07 -3.44 -18.32
CA TYR A 67 11.23 -4.77 -17.73
C TYR A 67 10.76 -4.84 -16.27
N GLN A 68 10.98 -3.79 -15.48
CA GLN A 68 10.46 -3.72 -14.12
C GLN A 68 8.93 -3.68 -14.11
N TYR A 69 8.32 -2.93 -15.02
CA TYR A 69 6.86 -2.89 -15.17
C TYR A 69 6.30 -4.27 -15.53
N ASP A 70 6.90 -4.96 -16.48
CA ASP A 70 6.49 -6.32 -16.88
C ASP A 70 6.63 -7.31 -15.70
N GLN A 71 7.72 -7.20 -14.94
CA GLN A 71 7.93 -8.02 -13.74
C GLN A 71 6.85 -7.75 -12.68
N GLU A 72 6.52 -6.49 -12.42
CA GLU A 72 5.47 -6.14 -11.45
C GLU A 72 4.09 -6.61 -11.91
N LYS A 73 3.82 -6.59 -13.21
CA LYS A 73 2.59 -7.15 -13.78
C LYS A 73 2.48 -8.65 -13.52
N LEU A 74 3.57 -9.41 -13.74
CA LEU A 74 3.60 -10.84 -13.44
C LEU A 74 3.47 -11.11 -11.93
N ASN A 75 4.11 -10.31 -11.10
CA ASN A 75 3.99 -10.40 -9.63
C ASN A 75 2.54 -10.18 -9.19
N LEU A 76 1.87 -9.17 -9.75
CA LEU A 76 0.47 -8.88 -9.45
C LEU A 76 -0.44 -10.05 -9.88
N GLU A 77 -0.23 -10.59 -11.08
CA GLU A 77 -0.99 -11.74 -11.59
C GLU A 77 -0.82 -12.96 -10.66
N ASN A 78 0.40 -13.26 -10.24
CA ASN A 78 0.67 -14.34 -9.29
C ASN A 78 -0.02 -14.09 -7.94
N THR A 79 -0.01 -12.85 -7.45
CA THR A 79 -0.66 -12.48 -6.19
C THR A 79 -2.18 -12.66 -6.27
N ILE A 80 -2.80 -12.26 -7.38
CA ILE A 80 -4.25 -12.45 -7.61
C ILE A 80 -4.58 -13.94 -7.69
N ASN A 81 -3.79 -14.73 -8.41
CA ASN A 81 -3.98 -16.17 -8.50
C ASN A 81 -3.87 -16.84 -7.12
N GLN A 82 -2.87 -16.45 -6.33
CA GLN A 82 -2.72 -16.93 -4.95
C GLN A 82 -3.95 -16.57 -4.10
N ALA A 83 -4.39 -15.32 -4.13
CA ALA A 83 -5.57 -14.86 -3.40
C ALA A 83 -6.84 -15.64 -3.81
N TYR A 84 -6.98 -15.98 -5.09
CA TYR A 84 -8.08 -16.81 -5.57
C TYR A 84 -8.04 -18.24 -5.00
N PHE A 85 -6.88 -18.91 -5.04
CA PHE A 85 -6.75 -20.26 -4.49
C PHE A 85 -6.92 -20.28 -2.97
N ASP A 86 -6.43 -19.25 -2.29
CA ASP A 86 -6.63 -19.06 -0.86
C ASP A 86 -8.12 -18.91 -0.51
N LEU A 87 -8.88 -18.15 -1.30
CA LEU A 87 -10.32 -18.03 -1.16
C LEU A 87 -11.02 -19.37 -1.36
N VAL A 88 -10.68 -20.12 -2.42
CA VAL A 88 -11.26 -21.43 -2.69
C VAL A 88 -11.00 -22.41 -1.53
N GLY A 89 -9.79 -22.37 -0.95
CA GLY A 89 -9.44 -23.14 0.25
C GLY A 89 -10.29 -22.75 1.46
N ALA A 90 -10.47 -21.45 1.70
CA ALA A 90 -11.26 -20.96 2.82
C ALA A 90 -12.76 -21.30 2.70
N ILE A 91 -13.33 -21.28 1.49
CA ILE A 91 -14.71 -21.72 1.24
C ILE A 91 -14.88 -23.18 1.64
N LYS A 92 -13.98 -24.06 1.18
CA LYS A 92 -14.03 -25.49 1.50
C LYS A 92 -13.86 -25.77 2.99
N LEU A 93 -12.98 -25.00 3.65
CA LEU A 93 -12.79 -25.11 5.10
C LEU A 93 -14.05 -24.70 5.83
N TYR A 94 -14.70 -23.61 5.44
CA TYR A 94 -15.97 -23.16 6.04
C TYR A 94 -17.09 -24.19 5.81
N GLU A 95 -17.22 -24.75 4.60
CA GLU A 95 -18.19 -25.81 4.31
C GLU A 95 -17.95 -27.06 5.17
N ALA A 96 -16.68 -27.48 5.33
CA ALA A 96 -16.31 -28.62 6.16
C ALA A 96 -16.61 -28.36 7.64
N SER A 97 -16.28 -27.17 8.14
CA SER A 97 -16.56 -26.76 9.53
C SER A 97 -18.07 -26.73 9.83
N ASN A 98 -18.89 -26.28 8.88
CA ASN A 98 -20.35 -26.36 9.02
C ASN A 98 -20.85 -27.78 9.20
N LYS A 99 -20.35 -28.72 8.39
CA LYS A 99 -20.70 -30.14 8.51
C LYS A 99 -20.26 -30.71 9.84
N THR A 100 -19.08 -30.33 10.33
CA THR A 100 -18.57 -30.73 11.64
C THR A 100 -19.47 -30.24 12.78
N VAL A 101 -19.90 -28.96 12.70
CA VAL A 101 -20.85 -28.38 13.68
C VAL A 101 -22.15 -29.19 13.71
N MET A 102 -22.76 -29.47 12.56
CA MET A 102 -23.99 -30.23 12.44
C MET A 102 -23.86 -31.63 13.07
N SER A 103 -22.76 -32.34 12.78
CA SER A 103 -22.51 -33.68 13.30
C SER A 103 -22.28 -33.68 14.84
N LEU A 104 -21.53 -32.70 15.35
CA LEU A 104 -21.27 -32.57 16.77
C LEU A 104 -22.48 -32.04 17.57
N GLN A 105 -23.32 -31.22 16.92
CA GLN A 105 -24.59 -30.81 17.48
C GLN A 105 -25.49 -32.01 17.72
N SER A 106 -25.69 -32.87 16.70
CA SER A 106 -26.48 -34.10 16.85
C SER A 106 -25.92 -35.01 17.94
N ALA A 107 -24.59 -35.18 17.97
CA ALA A 107 -23.96 -36.02 19.03
C ALA A 107 -24.12 -35.40 20.43
N PHE A 108 -24.14 -34.07 20.55
CA PHE A 108 -24.40 -33.41 21.82
C PHE A 108 -25.87 -33.51 22.24
N GLU A 109 -26.82 -33.41 21.31
CA GLU A 109 -28.23 -33.61 21.55
C GLU A 109 -28.49 -35.04 22.06
N ASP A 110 -27.94 -36.07 21.40
CA ASP A 110 -28.01 -37.47 21.82
C ASP A 110 -27.39 -37.67 23.21
N ALA A 111 -26.24 -37.07 23.50
CA ALA A 111 -25.59 -37.13 24.80
C ALA A 111 -26.40 -36.43 25.88
N SER A 112 -27.11 -35.36 25.56
CA SER A 112 -27.99 -34.63 26.45
C SER A 112 -29.21 -35.50 26.87
N ASP A 113 -29.82 -36.17 25.90
CA ASP A 113 -30.96 -37.05 26.14
C ASP A 113 -30.55 -38.24 26.99
N GLN A 114 -29.38 -38.87 26.71
CA GLN A 114 -28.85 -39.96 27.52
C GLN A 114 -28.49 -39.52 28.95
N PHE A 115 -27.99 -38.32 29.13
CA PHE A 115 -27.69 -37.76 30.45
C PHE A 115 -28.97 -37.50 31.24
N LEU A 116 -30.03 -37.00 30.63
CA LEU A 116 -31.32 -36.72 31.25
C LEU A 116 -31.98 -37.99 31.78
N ILE A 117 -31.85 -39.13 31.10
CA ILE A 117 -32.39 -40.42 31.55
C ILE A 117 -31.42 -41.20 32.46
N GLY A 118 -30.26 -40.60 32.80
CA GLY A 118 -29.27 -41.19 33.68
C GLY A 118 -28.41 -42.31 33.08
N SER A 119 -28.43 -42.49 31.75
CA SER A 119 -27.64 -43.51 31.05
C SER A 119 -26.23 -43.04 30.66
N LEU A 120 -25.93 -41.72 30.74
CA LEU A 120 -24.63 -41.16 30.49
C LEU A 120 -24.08 -40.46 31.74
N ASN A 121 -22.79 -40.60 32.02
CA ASN A 121 -22.15 -39.90 33.12
C ASN A 121 -21.85 -38.43 32.79
N SER A 122 -21.64 -37.60 33.82
CA SER A 122 -21.39 -36.15 33.67
C SER A 122 -20.11 -35.82 32.89
N PHE A 123 -19.08 -36.68 32.96
CA PHE A 123 -17.83 -36.44 32.27
C PHE A 123 -18.01 -36.53 30.73
N ASP A 124 -18.66 -37.58 30.26
CA ASP A 124 -18.91 -37.81 28.85
C ASP A 124 -19.86 -36.73 28.26
N PHE A 125 -20.90 -36.35 29.06
CA PHE A 125 -21.78 -35.24 28.70
C PHE A 125 -20.99 -33.92 28.50
N ILE A 126 -20.15 -33.53 29.48
CA ILE A 126 -19.34 -32.32 29.42
C ILE A 126 -18.37 -32.40 28.25
N GLN A 127 -17.76 -33.57 27.99
CA GLN A 127 -16.86 -33.74 26.83
C GLN A 127 -17.58 -33.55 25.50
N SER A 128 -18.81 -34.09 25.38
CA SER A 128 -19.61 -33.87 24.15
C SER A 128 -19.95 -32.39 23.95
N LYS A 129 -20.36 -31.70 25.03
CA LYS A 129 -20.61 -30.26 25.01
C LYS A 129 -19.40 -29.47 24.59
N GLN A 130 -18.23 -29.75 25.17
CA GLN A 130 -16.97 -29.04 24.82
C GLN A 130 -16.56 -29.21 23.35
N ARG A 131 -16.73 -30.41 22.79
CA ARG A 131 -16.47 -30.70 21.40
C ARG A 131 -17.38 -29.87 20.47
N TYR A 132 -18.66 -29.78 20.80
CA TYR A 132 -19.63 -28.98 20.08
C TYR A 132 -19.29 -27.48 20.14
N GLU A 133 -19.01 -26.94 21.33
CA GLU A 133 -18.64 -25.53 21.52
C GLU A 133 -17.32 -25.18 20.82
N ALA A 134 -16.33 -26.07 20.80
CA ALA A 134 -15.10 -25.92 20.08
C ALA A 134 -15.34 -25.87 18.56
N ALA A 135 -16.21 -26.72 18.04
CA ALA A 135 -16.58 -26.73 16.63
C ALA A 135 -17.32 -25.45 16.22
N LEU A 136 -18.21 -24.94 17.08
CA LEU A 136 -18.87 -23.63 16.85
C LEU A 136 -17.83 -22.49 16.72
N SER A 137 -16.86 -22.45 17.64
CA SER A 137 -15.82 -21.44 17.65
C SER A 137 -14.95 -21.51 16.39
N GLU A 138 -14.60 -22.73 15.95
CA GLU A 138 -13.82 -22.93 14.72
C GLU A 138 -14.62 -22.58 13.46
N ASN A 139 -15.91 -22.87 13.43
CA ASN A 139 -16.80 -22.49 12.33
C ASN A 139 -16.91 -20.96 12.19
N VAL A 140 -17.05 -20.24 13.31
CA VAL A 140 -17.04 -18.76 13.29
C VAL A 140 -15.72 -18.23 12.75
N ARG A 141 -14.59 -18.81 13.15
CA ARG A 141 -13.27 -18.44 12.65
C ARG A 141 -13.15 -18.70 11.14
N ALA A 142 -13.54 -19.87 10.68
CA ALA A 142 -13.54 -20.22 9.26
C ALA A 142 -14.43 -19.31 8.43
N LYS A 143 -15.60 -18.92 8.95
CA LYS A 143 -16.52 -17.96 8.31
C LYS A 143 -15.84 -16.60 8.10
N PHE A 144 -15.20 -16.07 9.13
CA PHE A 144 -14.54 -14.77 9.02
C PHE A 144 -13.28 -14.80 8.15
N ASP A 145 -12.52 -15.92 8.15
CA ASP A 145 -11.40 -16.11 7.24
C ASP A 145 -11.87 -16.12 5.77
N TYR A 146 -12.94 -16.85 5.48
CA TYR A 146 -13.58 -16.82 4.15
C TYR A 146 -13.99 -15.40 3.74
N ILE A 147 -14.70 -14.66 4.61
CA ILE A 147 -15.15 -13.29 4.32
C ILE A 147 -13.95 -12.37 4.06
N PHE A 148 -12.90 -12.49 4.88
CA PHE A 148 -11.70 -11.69 4.72
C PHE A 148 -11.01 -11.96 3.38
N ARG A 149 -10.80 -13.22 3.01
CA ARG A 149 -10.15 -13.59 1.73
C ARG A 149 -10.99 -13.17 0.52
N LEU A 150 -12.31 -13.22 0.64
CA LEU A 150 -13.22 -12.70 -0.37
C LEU A 150 -13.01 -11.18 -0.56
N LYS A 151 -12.93 -10.42 0.54
CA LYS A 151 -12.69 -8.97 0.47
C LYS A 151 -11.31 -8.61 -0.07
N VAL A 152 -10.29 -9.40 0.23
CA VAL A 152 -8.94 -9.25 -0.36
C VAL A 152 -9.01 -9.42 -1.88
N LEU A 153 -9.73 -10.43 -2.36
CA LEU A 153 -9.88 -10.67 -3.80
C LEU A 153 -10.70 -9.55 -4.47
N GLU A 154 -11.80 -9.10 -3.86
CA GLU A 154 -12.58 -7.95 -4.33
C GLU A 154 -11.74 -6.68 -4.46
N PHE A 155 -10.85 -6.43 -3.49
CA PHE A 155 -9.92 -5.31 -3.52
C PHE A 155 -8.99 -5.34 -4.74
N TYR A 156 -8.44 -6.51 -5.10
CA TYR A 156 -7.61 -6.64 -6.31
C TYR A 156 -8.39 -6.38 -7.60
N PHE A 157 -9.71 -6.59 -7.61
CA PHE A 157 -10.59 -6.23 -8.73
C PHE A 157 -11.09 -4.78 -8.68
N GLY A 158 -10.62 -3.97 -7.72
CA GLY A 158 -11.01 -2.57 -7.59
C GLY A 158 -12.44 -2.36 -7.10
N LEU A 159 -13.05 -3.38 -6.50
CA LEU A 159 -14.38 -3.26 -5.91
C LEU A 159 -14.32 -2.56 -4.54
N PRO A 160 -15.34 -1.75 -4.18
CA PRO A 160 -15.36 -1.08 -2.89
C PRO A 160 -15.47 -2.08 -1.74
N LEU A 161 -14.66 -1.86 -0.69
CA LEU A 161 -14.68 -2.69 0.53
C LEU A 161 -15.94 -2.36 1.36
N THR A 162 -17.08 -2.89 0.97
CA THR A 162 -18.31 -2.82 1.76
C THR A 162 -18.39 -4.05 2.66
N ILE A 163 -18.53 -3.84 3.98
CA ILE A 163 -18.83 -4.92 4.93
C ILE A 163 -20.31 -5.28 4.72
N PRO A 164 -20.68 -6.57 4.48
CA PRO A 164 -22.07 -6.95 4.44
C PRO A 164 -22.69 -6.62 5.79
N GLN A 165 -23.69 -5.74 5.80
CA GLN A 165 -24.47 -5.49 7.01
C GLN A 165 -25.25 -6.79 7.31
N SER A 166 -25.02 -7.36 8.48
CA SER A 166 -25.83 -8.46 8.98
C SER A 166 -27.23 -7.92 9.24
N ASN A 167 -28.19 -8.32 8.40
CA ASN A 167 -29.60 -8.27 8.76
C ASN A 167 -29.90 -9.32 9.83
#